data_f10fa949165b6b45af5482d456fb6450
#
_entry.id   f10fa949165b6b45af5482d456fb6450
#
_cell.length_a   1.000
_cell.length_b   1.000
_cell.length_c   1.000
_cell.angle_alpha   90.00
_cell.angle_beta   90.00
_cell.angle_gamma   90.00
#
_symmetry.space_group_name_H-M   'P 1'
#
loop_
_entity.id
_entity.type
_entity.pdbx_description
1 polymer ?
#
loop_
_entity_poly.entity_id
_entity_poly.type
_entity_poly.pdbx_seq_one_letter_code
_entity_poly.pdbx_strand_id
1 'polypeptide(L)'
;MKLLSSAKINLNLKISSANIGNLHELISDIIPIDIFDEIEIVENRNNIIEYDKEELNTIHTTVHKAFELIEKFNPSFDKKFKINISKNIPIEAGLGGSSSNAGTVISYLCKEYELNVPSNTEIAHFIGSDVPFFVYGSAAKVEGIGERITPLSGLPGMDLLVAVPKFGLSTKEVFNQYDKLSEVDTSKDQWNQIDIFNDLFNAAAHLQPEIIDIKNHLETELNQKFYMSGSGSSLFAIIDDEAIHNELDSENFDLQSMYITKKIDCSFSQNDD
;
A
#
# COMPACT_ATOMS: atom_id res chain seq x y z
N MET A 1 -10.80 4.81 20.66
CA MET A 1 -9.66 5.46 19.98
C MET A 1 -9.92 5.47 18.49
N LYS A 2 -9.74 6.62 17.82
CA LYS A 2 -9.82 6.74 16.38
C LYS A 2 -8.42 6.92 15.79
N LEU A 3 -8.10 6.17 14.74
CA LEU A 3 -6.80 6.15 14.05
C LEU A 3 -7.02 6.37 12.57
N LEU A 4 -6.08 7.06 11.92
CA LEU A 4 -5.96 7.15 10.48
C LEU A 4 -4.87 6.20 9.99
N SER A 5 -5.17 5.43 8.97
CA SER A 5 -4.29 4.42 8.38
C SER A 5 -4.05 4.76 6.91
N SER A 6 -2.83 5.17 6.55
CA SER A 6 -2.53 5.76 5.24
C SER A 6 -2.39 4.74 4.12
N ALA A 7 -2.62 5.16 2.88
CA ALA A 7 -2.14 4.46 1.70
C ALA A 7 -0.62 4.61 1.52
N LYS A 8 -0.06 3.92 0.53
CA LYS A 8 1.34 4.03 0.10
C LYS A 8 1.46 4.11 -1.41
N ILE A 9 2.60 4.62 -1.87
CA ILE A 9 3.07 4.50 -3.25
C ILE A 9 4.44 3.82 -3.26
N ASN A 10 4.62 2.87 -4.18
CA ASN A 10 5.94 2.38 -4.56
C ASN A 10 6.49 3.33 -5.64
N LEU A 11 7.49 4.13 -5.29
CA LEU A 11 8.17 5.01 -6.27
C LEU A 11 8.92 4.18 -7.31
N ASN A 12 9.50 3.08 -6.86
CA ASN A 12 10.04 2.04 -7.72
C ASN A 12 9.69 0.66 -7.18
N LEU A 13 9.77 -0.34 -8.05
CA LEU A 13 9.64 -1.74 -7.67
C LEU A 13 10.50 -2.59 -8.59
N LYS A 14 11.53 -3.19 -8.03
CA LYS A 14 12.42 -4.13 -8.69
C LYS A 14 12.22 -5.51 -8.14
N ILE A 15 12.10 -6.49 -9.02
CA ILE A 15 12.08 -7.91 -8.66
C ILE A 15 13.49 -8.48 -8.80
N SER A 16 13.99 -9.08 -7.73
CA SER A 16 15.28 -9.77 -7.75
C SER A 16 15.15 -11.13 -8.47
N SER A 17 16.24 -11.57 -9.09
CA SER A 17 16.33 -12.93 -9.62
C SER A 17 16.43 -14.00 -8.53
N ALA A 18 16.66 -13.60 -7.28
CA ALA A 18 16.68 -14.50 -6.13
C ALA A 18 15.27 -14.68 -5.56
N ASN A 19 14.95 -15.91 -5.17
CA ASN A 19 13.70 -16.26 -4.51
C ASN A 19 13.98 -16.76 -3.09
N ILE A 20 13.10 -16.39 -2.16
CA ILE A 20 13.08 -16.95 -0.80
C ILE A 20 11.89 -17.92 -0.71
N GLY A 21 12.16 -19.20 -0.87
CA GLY A 21 11.12 -20.22 -1.01
C GLY A 21 10.30 -19.99 -2.29
N ASN A 22 9.00 -19.74 -2.15
CA ASN A 22 8.08 -19.44 -3.26
C ASN A 22 7.80 -17.93 -3.41
N LEU A 23 8.55 -17.07 -2.72
CA LEU A 23 8.36 -15.61 -2.76
C LEU A 23 9.53 -14.97 -3.48
N HIS A 24 9.24 -13.97 -4.32
CA HIS A 24 10.26 -13.14 -4.94
C HIS A 24 10.87 -12.18 -3.92
N GLU A 25 12.19 -12.03 -3.95
CA GLU A 25 12.80 -10.87 -3.32
C GLU A 25 12.50 -9.62 -4.13
N LEU A 26 12.16 -8.56 -3.45
CA LEU A 26 11.90 -7.24 -4.04
C LEU A 26 12.81 -6.16 -3.45
N ILE A 27 12.96 -5.08 -4.19
CA ILE A 27 13.55 -3.82 -3.73
C ILE A 27 12.61 -2.71 -4.15
N SER A 28 12.16 -1.89 -3.21
CA SER A 28 11.22 -0.81 -3.48
C SER A 28 11.44 0.36 -2.54
N ASP A 29 11.45 1.58 -3.08
CA ASP A 29 11.34 2.81 -2.31
C ASP A 29 9.86 3.13 -2.15
N ILE A 30 9.38 3.13 -0.91
CA ILE A 30 7.95 3.27 -0.58
C ILE A 30 7.74 4.52 0.26
N ILE A 31 6.69 5.26 -0.08
CA ILE A 31 6.25 6.45 0.68
C ILE A 31 4.80 6.31 1.15
N PRO A 32 4.47 6.75 2.36
CA PRO A 32 3.07 6.91 2.76
C PRO A 32 2.49 8.20 2.16
N ILE A 33 1.18 8.17 1.86
CA ILE A 33 0.43 9.28 1.26
C ILE A 33 -0.85 9.57 2.03
N ASP A 34 -1.40 10.78 1.93
CA ASP A 34 -2.54 11.27 2.71
C ASP A 34 -3.92 10.83 2.20
N ILE A 35 -4.03 9.59 1.74
CA ILE A 35 -5.29 8.89 1.52
C ILE A 35 -5.44 7.88 2.68
N PHE A 36 -6.53 7.96 3.46
CA PHE A 36 -6.63 7.22 4.72
C PHE A 36 -7.88 6.36 4.81
N ASP A 37 -7.74 5.16 5.38
CA ASP A 37 -8.84 4.47 6.04
C ASP A 37 -8.96 4.96 7.49
N GLU A 38 -10.16 4.90 8.04
CA GLU A 38 -10.42 5.22 9.44
C GLU A 38 -10.62 3.94 10.25
N ILE A 39 -9.96 3.86 11.40
CA ILE A 39 -10.03 2.71 12.30
C ILE A 39 -10.48 3.18 13.68
N GLU A 40 -11.61 2.67 14.15
CA GLU A 40 -12.06 2.86 15.53
C GLU A 40 -11.79 1.59 16.34
N ILE A 41 -11.08 1.73 17.46
CA ILE A 41 -10.74 0.62 18.37
C ILE A 41 -11.35 0.89 19.74
N VAL A 42 -12.16 -0.06 20.22
CA VAL A 42 -12.82 -0.01 21.52
C VAL A 42 -12.61 -1.33 22.26
N GLU A 43 -12.24 -1.29 23.55
CA GLU A 43 -12.20 -2.52 24.37
C GLU A 43 -13.58 -3.22 24.37
N ASN A 44 -13.57 -4.53 24.27
CA ASN A 44 -14.76 -5.34 24.15
C ASN A 44 -14.59 -6.69 24.88
N ARG A 45 -15.65 -7.52 24.94
CA ARG A 45 -15.58 -8.87 25.53
C ARG A 45 -14.98 -9.91 24.59
N ASN A 46 -15.11 -9.70 23.27
CA ASN A 46 -14.59 -10.57 22.22
C ASN A 46 -13.91 -9.72 21.16
N ASN A 47 -12.97 -10.32 20.41
CA ASN A 47 -12.43 -9.68 19.23
C ASN A 47 -13.50 -9.69 18.13
N ILE A 48 -13.87 -8.50 17.66
CA ILE A 48 -14.82 -8.28 16.57
C ILE A 48 -14.16 -7.30 15.60
N ILE A 49 -14.09 -7.64 14.33
CA ILE A 49 -13.57 -6.77 13.28
C ILE A 49 -14.69 -6.60 12.27
N GLU A 50 -15.11 -5.35 12.07
CA GLU A 50 -16.18 -4.96 11.16
C GLU A 50 -15.67 -3.92 10.17
N TYR A 51 -16.04 -4.09 8.92
CA TYR A 51 -15.77 -3.16 7.82
C TYR A 51 -17.08 -2.56 7.32
N ASP A 52 -17.05 -1.33 6.85
CA ASP A 52 -18.18 -0.70 6.14
C ASP A 52 -18.45 -1.34 4.76
N LYS A 53 -17.55 -2.18 4.26
CA LYS A 53 -17.68 -3.00 3.05
C LYS A 53 -18.07 -4.42 3.43
N GLU A 54 -19.30 -4.85 3.10
CA GLU A 54 -19.85 -6.15 3.50
C GLU A 54 -19.00 -7.33 3.05
N GLU A 55 -18.39 -7.27 1.87
CA GLU A 55 -17.54 -8.34 1.32
C GLU A 55 -16.32 -8.64 2.21
N LEU A 56 -15.79 -7.64 2.92
CA LEU A 56 -14.65 -7.82 3.82
C LEU A 56 -15.03 -8.50 5.14
N ASN A 57 -16.31 -8.45 5.53
CA ASN A 57 -16.81 -9.08 6.75
C ASN A 57 -16.99 -10.62 6.60
N THR A 58 -16.91 -11.12 5.37
CA THR A 58 -17.06 -12.56 5.08
C THR A 58 -15.75 -13.31 4.98
N ILE A 59 -14.60 -12.61 5.08
CA ILE A 59 -13.27 -13.19 4.90
C ILE A 59 -12.37 -12.97 6.12
N HIS A 60 -11.34 -13.78 6.23
CA HIS A 60 -10.27 -13.62 7.23
C HIS A 60 -9.24 -12.60 6.73
N THR A 61 -9.29 -11.37 7.22
CA THR A 61 -8.49 -10.24 6.73
C THR A 61 -7.10 -10.16 7.38
N THR A 62 -6.25 -9.26 6.89
CA THR A 62 -4.94 -8.96 7.47
C THR A 62 -5.03 -8.47 8.92
N VAL A 63 -6.10 -7.78 9.31
CA VAL A 63 -6.32 -7.33 10.70
C VAL A 63 -6.60 -8.51 11.62
N HIS A 64 -7.32 -9.54 11.17
CA HIS A 64 -7.48 -10.78 11.95
C HIS A 64 -6.12 -11.44 12.21
N LYS A 65 -5.30 -11.58 11.17
CA LYS A 65 -3.94 -12.13 11.30
C LYS A 65 -3.04 -11.29 12.21
N ALA A 66 -3.22 -9.96 12.20
CA ALA A 66 -2.49 -9.07 13.10
C ALA A 66 -2.81 -9.38 14.57
N PHE A 67 -4.08 -9.59 14.91
CA PHE A 67 -4.48 -10.02 16.26
C PHE A 67 -3.91 -11.39 16.65
N GLU A 68 -4.01 -12.37 15.78
CA GLU A 68 -3.45 -13.71 16.02
C GLU A 68 -1.94 -13.64 16.29
N LEU A 69 -1.22 -12.80 15.53
CA LEU A 69 0.21 -12.62 15.71
C LEU A 69 0.53 -11.91 17.04
N ILE A 70 -0.21 -10.86 17.40
CA ILE A 70 -0.06 -10.16 18.69
C ILE A 70 -0.30 -11.12 19.85
N GLU A 71 -1.40 -11.90 19.85
CA GLU A 71 -1.73 -12.87 20.89
C GLU A 71 -0.64 -13.96 21.01
N LYS A 72 -0.12 -14.45 19.88
CA LYS A 72 0.96 -15.44 19.86
C LYS A 72 2.24 -14.93 20.55
N PHE A 73 2.59 -13.68 20.36
CA PHE A 73 3.79 -13.07 20.94
C PHE A 73 3.57 -12.53 22.35
N ASN A 74 2.33 -12.37 22.76
CA ASN A 74 1.93 -11.82 24.06
C ASN A 74 0.85 -12.71 24.72
N PRO A 75 1.16 -13.96 25.10
CA PRO A 75 0.15 -14.93 25.57
C PRO A 75 -0.54 -14.54 26.89
N SER A 76 0.01 -13.59 27.65
CA SER A 76 -0.62 -13.02 28.85
C SER A 76 -1.54 -11.82 28.55
N PHE A 77 -1.61 -11.37 27.30
CA PHE A 77 -2.48 -10.28 26.90
C PHE A 77 -3.90 -10.81 26.65
N ASP A 78 -4.80 -10.47 27.55
CA ASP A 78 -6.18 -11.00 27.58
C ASP A 78 -7.24 -10.01 27.10
N LYS A 79 -6.84 -8.77 26.77
CA LYS A 79 -7.78 -7.77 26.28
C LYS A 79 -8.32 -8.12 24.90
N LYS A 80 -9.59 -7.80 24.70
CA LYS A 80 -10.32 -8.00 23.45
C LYS A 80 -10.89 -6.67 22.96
N PHE A 81 -11.07 -6.56 21.64
CA PHE A 81 -11.45 -5.31 21.02
C PHE A 81 -12.55 -5.49 19.98
N LYS A 82 -13.41 -4.47 19.89
CA LYS A 82 -14.20 -4.23 18.69
C LYS A 82 -13.45 -3.19 17.85
N ILE A 83 -13.19 -3.55 16.58
CA ILE A 83 -12.56 -2.68 15.59
C ILE A 83 -13.53 -2.45 14.45
N ASN A 84 -13.87 -1.18 14.22
CA ASN A 84 -14.63 -0.74 13.06
C ASN A 84 -13.67 -0.08 12.06
N ILE A 85 -13.73 -0.46 10.80
CA ILE A 85 -12.84 0.05 9.74
C ILE A 85 -13.70 0.61 8.60
N SER A 86 -13.52 1.92 8.34
CA SER A 86 -14.14 2.60 7.19
C SER A 86 -13.11 2.68 6.05
N LYS A 87 -13.44 2.05 4.93
CA LYS A 87 -12.54 1.89 3.77
C LYS A 87 -12.69 3.04 2.79
N ASN A 88 -11.69 3.91 2.75
CA ASN A 88 -11.55 4.97 1.75
C ASN A 88 -10.40 4.68 0.75
N ILE A 89 -9.40 3.90 1.18
CA ILE A 89 -8.33 3.43 0.28
C ILE A 89 -8.93 2.37 -0.64
N PRO A 90 -8.86 2.56 -1.98
CA PRO A 90 -9.39 1.60 -2.95
C PRO A 90 -8.82 0.19 -2.76
N ILE A 91 -9.72 -0.80 -2.87
CA ILE A 91 -9.38 -2.22 -2.68
C ILE A 91 -8.70 -2.74 -3.97
N GLU A 92 -7.68 -3.61 -3.83
CA GLU A 92 -6.94 -4.23 -4.95
C GLU A 92 -6.35 -3.22 -5.94
N ALA A 93 -5.97 -2.05 -5.44
CA ALA A 93 -5.46 -0.94 -6.24
C ALA A 93 -3.93 -0.72 -6.11
N GLY A 94 -3.19 -1.60 -5.45
CA GLY A 94 -1.74 -1.43 -5.25
C GLY A 94 -1.35 -0.37 -4.22
N LEU A 95 -2.33 0.19 -3.48
CA LEU A 95 -2.14 1.27 -2.49
C LEU A 95 -1.93 0.78 -1.05
N GLY A 96 -1.94 -0.52 -0.81
CA GLY A 96 -1.56 -1.15 0.46
C GLY A 96 -2.57 -1.04 1.61
N GLY A 97 -3.84 -0.66 1.36
CA GLY A 97 -4.83 -0.39 2.40
C GLY A 97 -5.02 -1.50 3.44
N SER A 98 -5.13 -2.76 3.01
CA SER A 98 -5.27 -3.90 3.94
C SER A 98 -4.05 -4.08 4.83
N SER A 99 -2.84 -3.90 4.28
CA SER A 99 -1.58 -4.01 5.03
C SER A 99 -1.40 -2.82 5.98
N SER A 100 -1.85 -1.63 5.56
CA SER A 100 -1.87 -0.43 6.39
C SER A 100 -2.76 -0.61 7.61
N ASN A 101 -3.98 -1.12 7.43
CA ASN A 101 -4.89 -1.36 8.55
C ASN A 101 -4.25 -2.34 9.58
N ALA A 102 -3.63 -3.42 9.12
CA ALA A 102 -2.94 -4.37 10.00
C ALA A 102 -1.74 -3.73 10.72
N GLY A 103 -0.89 -2.99 9.99
CA GLY A 103 0.28 -2.30 10.54
C GLY A 103 -0.10 -1.25 11.59
N THR A 104 -1.15 -0.46 11.32
CA THR A 104 -1.69 0.53 12.25
C THR A 104 -2.20 -0.12 13.54
N VAL A 105 -2.94 -1.23 13.44
CA VAL A 105 -3.44 -1.98 14.61
C VAL A 105 -2.28 -2.55 15.43
N ILE A 106 -1.27 -3.16 14.79
CA ILE A 106 -0.07 -3.67 15.48
C ILE A 106 0.63 -2.53 16.21
N SER A 107 0.94 -1.44 15.51
CA SER A 107 1.67 -0.30 16.07
C SER A 107 0.93 0.31 17.26
N TYR A 108 -0.38 0.52 17.12
CA TYR A 108 -1.20 1.09 18.19
C TYR A 108 -1.26 0.17 19.42
N LEU A 109 -1.66 -1.11 19.24
CA LEU A 109 -1.83 -2.02 20.37
C LEU A 109 -0.51 -2.31 21.07
N CYS A 110 0.57 -2.53 20.32
CA CYS A 110 1.87 -2.79 20.93
C CYS A 110 2.39 -1.58 21.74
N LYS A 111 2.16 -0.37 21.24
CA LYS A 111 2.55 0.85 21.94
C LYS A 111 1.66 1.13 23.16
N GLU A 112 0.35 1.06 23.01
CA GLU A 112 -0.63 1.41 24.06
C GLU A 112 -0.57 0.45 25.26
N TYR A 113 -0.32 -0.84 24.98
CA TYR A 113 -0.32 -1.89 26.02
C TYR A 113 1.08 -2.43 26.32
N GLU A 114 2.14 -1.74 25.86
CA GLU A 114 3.55 -2.13 26.07
C GLU A 114 3.84 -3.60 25.71
N LEU A 115 3.27 -4.06 24.57
CA LEU A 115 3.39 -5.43 24.10
C LEU A 115 4.69 -5.66 23.32
N ASN A 116 5.14 -6.92 23.28
CA ASN A 116 6.23 -7.32 22.40
C ASN A 116 5.80 -7.21 20.94
N VAL A 117 6.56 -6.44 20.15
CA VAL A 117 6.32 -6.32 18.70
C VAL A 117 6.96 -7.53 18.01
N PRO A 118 6.22 -8.30 17.19
CA PRO A 118 6.81 -9.35 16.37
C PRO A 118 7.89 -8.79 15.43
N SER A 119 8.86 -9.60 15.05
CA SER A 119 9.89 -9.17 14.08
C SER A 119 9.25 -8.90 12.69
N ASN A 120 9.89 -8.03 11.90
CA ASN A 120 9.45 -7.75 10.53
C ASN A 120 9.34 -9.02 9.68
N THR A 121 10.25 -10.00 9.89
CA THR A 121 10.21 -11.29 9.19
C THR A 121 8.94 -12.07 9.53
N GLU A 122 8.56 -12.12 10.81
CA GLU A 122 7.35 -12.81 11.25
C GLU A 122 6.10 -12.12 10.74
N ILE A 123 6.08 -10.77 10.77
CA ILE A 123 4.97 -9.96 10.24
C ILE A 123 4.82 -10.20 8.73
N ALA A 124 5.92 -10.11 7.96
CA ALA A 124 5.88 -10.28 6.51
C ALA A 124 5.39 -11.68 6.10
N HIS A 125 5.88 -12.72 6.77
CA HIS A 125 5.49 -14.11 6.47
C HIS A 125 4.06 -14.44 6.89
N PHE A 126 3.62 -13.97 8.05
CA PHE A 126 2.33 -14.36 8.60
C PHE A 126 1.17 -13.52 8.08
N ILE A 127 1.41 -12.21 7.88
CA ILE A 127 0.34 -11.27 7.51
C ILE A 127 0.46 -10.86 6.04
N GLY A 128 1.61 -10.29 5.66
CA GLY A 128 1.86 -9.81 4.30
C GLY A 128 3.07 -8.89 4.19
N SER A 129 3.67 -8.86 3.01
CA SER A 129 4.95 -8.20 2.70
C SER A 129 4.97 -6.68 2.96
N ASP A 130 3.85 -5.99 2.78
CA ASP A 130 3.78 -4.54 2.98
C ASP A 130 3.54 -4.15 4.46
N VAL A 131 3.14 -5.11 5.33
CA VAL A 131 2.76 -4.79 6.72
C VAL A 131 3.95 -4.26 7.54
N PRO A 132 5.18 -4.79 7.42
CA PRO A 132 6.34 -4.25 8.15
C PRO A 132 6.62 -2.77 7.82
N PHE A 133 6.42 -2.35 6.56
CA PHE A 133 6.53 -0.96 6.15
C PHE A 133 5.57 -0.06 6.94
N PHE A 134 4.31 -0.48 7.08
CA PHE A 134 3.31 0.29 7.84
C PHE A 134 3.53 0.26 9.35
N VAL A 135 4.12 -0.81 9.89
CA VAL A 135 4.57 -0.85 11.30
C VAL A 135 5.75 0.10 11.52
N TYR A 136 6.69 0.19 10.56
CA TYR A 136 7.78 1.16 10.60
C TYR A 136 7.24 2.60 10.51
N GLY A 137 6.29 2.87 9.63
CA GLY A 137 5.46 4.06 9.64
C GLY A 137 5.98 5.28 8.87
N SER A 138 7.09 5.20 8.15
CA SER A 138 7.67 6.33 7.38
C SER A 138 8.21 5.88 6.03
N ALA A 139 8.59 6.86 5.19
CA ALA A 139 9.23 6.56 3.90
C ALA A 139 10.47 5.68 4.09
N ALA A 140 10.54 4.58 3.33
CA ALA A 140 11.59 3.59 3.49
C ALA A 140 11.91 2.85 2.19
N LYS A 141 13.16 2.41 2.07
CA LYS A 141 13.54 1.32 1.18
C LYS A 141 13.16 0.01 1.83
N VAL A 142 12.39 -0.78 1.14
CA VAL A 142 11.91 -2.10 1.55
C VAL A 142 12.54 -3.15 0.65
N GLU A 143 13.14 -4.19 1.26
CA GLU A 143 13.87 -5.24 0.55
C GLU A 143 13.47 -6.62 1.07
N GLY A 144 13.88 -7.66 0.34
CA GLY A 144 13.58 -9.05 0.66
C GLY A 144 12.14 -9.40 0.33
N ILE A 145 11.45 -10.04 1.24
CA ILE A 145 10.00 -10.28 1.16
C ILE A 145 9.19 -9.18 1.87
N GLY A 146 9.80 -8.00 2.11
CA GLY A 146 9.20 -6.87 2.82
C GLY A 146 9.73 -6.67 4.25
N GLU A 147 10.62 -7.53 4.74
CA GLU A 147 11.11 -7.52 6.12
C GLU A 147 12.30 -6.58 6.36
N ARG A 148 13.11 -6.30 5.32
CA ARG A 148 14.27 -5.41 5.46
C ARG A 148 13.87 -3.98 5.15
N ILE A 149 13.87 -3.14 6.17
CA ILE A 149 13.42 -1.74 6.08
C ILE A 149 14.57 -0.82 6.41
N THR A 150 14.90 0.07 5.48
CA THR A 150 15.91 1.11 5.66
C THR A 150 15.27 2.48 5.46
N PRO A 151 15.40 3.41 6.44
CA PRO A 151 14.84 4.76 6.32
C PRO A 151 15.28 5.48 5.04
N LEU A 152 14.36 6.12 4.35
CA LEU A 152 14.63 7.07 3.28
C LEU A 152 14.61 8.48 3.86
N SER A 153 15.79 8.94 4.33
CA SER A 153 15.95 10.27 4.91
C SER A 153 16.12 11.33 3.81
N GLY A 154 15.55 12.52 4.05
CA GLY A 154 15.79 13.68 3.20
C GLY A 154 14.98 13.71 1.90
N LEU A 155 13.96 12.86 1.76
CA LEU A 155 13.01 12.99 0.66
C LEU A 155 12.30 14.33 0.74
N PRO A 156 12.27 15.13 -0.34
CA PRO A 156 11.52 16.38 -0.38
C PRO A 156 10.02 16.12 -0.23
N GLY A 157 9.25 17.19 0.02
CA GLY A 157 7.80 17.17 -0.16
C GLY A 157 7.47 16.74 -1.59
N MET A 158 6.40 15.99 -1.75
CA MET A 158 6.02 15.41 -3.03
C MET A 158 4.52 15.44 -3.15
N ASP A 159 4.01 16.17 -4.12
CA ASP A 159 2.62 16.14 -4.51
C ASP A 159 2.42 15.11 -5.63
N LEU A 160 1.33 14.39 -5.57
CA LEU A 160 1.06 13.23 -6.42
C LEU A 160 -0.37 13.31 -6.96
N LEU A 161 -0.52 12.89 -8.20
CA LEU A 161 -1.80 12.55 -8.78
C LEU A 161 -1.90 11.02 -8.81
N VAL A 162 -2.93 10.46 -8.19
CA VAL A 162 -3.18 9.02 -8.15
C VAL A 162 -4.47 8.72 -8.90
N ALA A 163 -4.38 7.95 -9.98
CA ALA A 163 -5.48 7.51 -10.81
C ALA A 163 -5.78 6.03 -10.52
N VAL A 164 -7.02 5.72 -10.18
CA VAL A 164 -7.47 4.36 -9.83
C VAL A 164 -8.40 3.85 -10.92
N PRO A 165 -7.98 2.87 -11.74
CA PRO A 165 -8.85 2.22 -12.72
C PRO A 165 -10.07 1.55 -12.07
N LYS A 166 -11.13 1.30 -12.86
CA LYS A 166 -12.36 0.61 -12.40
C LYS A 166 -12.16 -0.88 -12.13
N PHE A 167 -11.00 -1.43 -12.43
CA PHE A 167 -10.63 -2.82 -12.18
C PHE A 167 -9.51 -2.91 -11.15
N GLY A 168 -9.56 -3.96 -10.31
CA GLY A 168 -8.47 -4.35 -9.42
C GLY A 168 -7.55 -5.38 -10.09
N LEU A 169 -6.35 -5.54 -9.54
CA LEU A 169 -5.39 -6.57 -9.94
C LEU A 169 -4.98 -7.39 -8.72
N SER A 170 -5.11 -8.71 -8.84
CA SER A 170 -4.64 -9.64 -7.82
C SER A 170 -3.12 -9.68 -7.81
N THR A 171 -2.50 -9.29 -6.69
CA THR A 171 -1.03 -9.35 -6.52
C THR A 171 -0.47 -10.72 -6.90
N LYS A 172 -1.15 -11.80 -6.49
CA LYS A 172 -0.73 -13.18 -6.81
C LYS A 172 -0.73 -13.46 -8.31
N GLU A 173 -1.75 -12.99 -9.03
CA GLU A 173 -1.86 -13.21 -10.48
C GLU A 173 -0.82 -12.40 -11.24
N VAL A 174 -0.54 -11.17 -10.80
CA VAL A 174 0.49 -10.32 -11.41
C VAL A 174 1.87 -10.95 -11.26
N PHE A 175 2.25 -11.44 -10.07
CA PHE A 175 3.51 -12.16 -9.88
C PHE A 175 3.56 -13.46 -10.68
N ASN A 176 2.49 -14.25 -10.71
CA ASN A 176 2.42 -15.45 -11.55
C ASN A 176 2.54 -15.15 -13.05
N GLN A 177 2.08 -13.99 -13.49
CA GLN A 177 2.23 -13.55 -14.88
C GLN A 177 3.65 -13.06 -15.15
N TYR A 178 4.25 -12.34 -14.20
CA TYR A 178 5.65 -11.90 -14.27
C TYR A 178 6.59 -13.09 -14.50
N ASP A 179 6.40 -14.21 -13.81
CA ASP A 179 7.19 -15.43 -13.97
C ASP A 179 7.12 -16.05 -15.35
N LYS A 180 6.09 -15.75 -16.13
CA LYS A 180 5.89 -16.26 -17.49
C LYS A 180 6.50 -15.36 -18.57
N LEU A 181 6.87 -14.11 -18.20
CA LEU A 181 7.46 -13.18 -19.17
C LEU A 181 8.93 -13.48 -19.37
N SER A 182 9.36 -13.48 -20.63
CA SER A 182 10.77 -13.67 -21.02
C SER A 182 11.57 -12.34 -20.96
N GLU A 183 10.88 -11.22 -21.02
CA GLU A 183 11.49 -9.90 -21.03
C GLU A 183 10.77 -8.98 -20.02
N VAL A 184 11.55 -8.20 -19.27
CA VAL A 184 11.06 -7.17 -18.36
C VAL A 184 11.53 -5.82 -18.91
N ASP A 185 10.63 -4.86 -18.97
CA ASP A 185 11.01 -3.48 -19.26
C ASP A 185 11.89 -2.94 -18.12
N THR A 186 13.11 -2.56 -18.48
CA THR A 186 14.09 -2.03 -17.54
C THR A 186 14.24 -0.51 -17.65
N SER A 187 13.36 0.14 -18.42
CA SER A 187 13.38 1.62 -18.54
C SER A 187 13.11 2.27 -17.19
N LYS A 188 13.84 3.34 -16.93
CA LYS A 188 13.74 4.07 -15.67
C LYS A 188 13.69 5.57 -15.98
N ASP A 189 12.81 6.24 -15.30
CA ASP A 189 12.85 7.68 -15.19
C ASP A 189 13.46 8.10 -13.86
N GLN A 190 13.81 9.38 -13.72
CA GLN A 190 14.36 9.91 -12.47
C GLN A 190 13.63 11.18 -12.05
N TRP A 191 13.33 11.26 -10.77
CA TRP A 191 12.86 12.45 -10.09
C TRP A 191 13.71 12.71 -8.85
N ASN A 192 14.37 13.87 -8.77
CA ASN A 192 15.25 14.23 -7.64
C ASN A 192 16.22 13.12 -7.22
N GLN A 193 16.89 12.47 -8.19
CA GLN A 193 17.82 11.35 -8.00
C GLN A 193 17.17 10.03 -7.52
N ILE A 194 15.84 9.95 -7.51
CA ILE A 194 15.10 8.71 -7.23
C ILE A 194 14.73 8.09 -8.57
N ASP A 195 15.08 6.82 -8.76
CA ASP A 195 14.62 6.03 -9.91
C ASP A 195 13.13 5.74 -9.77
N ILE A 196 12.35 5.98 -10.85
CA ILE A 196 10.91 5.69 -10.91
C ILE A 196 10.69 4.63 -11.98
N PHE A 197 10.23 3.45 -11.59
CA PHE A 197 9.96 2.32 -12.48
C PHE A 197 9.17 1.23 -11.76
N ASN A 198 8.64 0.26 -12.52
CA ASN A 198 7.94 -0.88 -11.93
C ASN A 198 8.09 -2.13 -12.81
N ASP A 199 8.85 -3.11 -12.36
CA ASP A 199 9.09 -4.38 -13.07
C ASP A 199 7.81 -5.21 -13.29
N LEU A 200 6.76 -4.97 -12.49
CA LEU A 200 5.48 -5.67 -12.62
C LEU A 200 4.53 -5.06 -13.66
N PHE A 201 4.84 -3.86 -14.22
CA PHE A 201 3.91 -3.17 -15.12
C PHE A 201 3.56 -4.01 -16.35
N ASN A 202 4.55 -4.64 -16.99
CA ASN A 202 4.29 -5.49 -18.16
C ASN A 202 3.42 -6.71 -17.81
N ALA A 203 3.61 -7.31 -16.64
CA ALA A 203 2.79 -8.41 -16.17
C ALA A 203 1.34 -7.97 -15.91
N ALA A 204 1.15 -6.81 -15.27
CA ALA A 204 -0.15 -6.21 -15.07
C ALA A 204 -0.86 -5.91 -16.40
N ALA A 205 -0.14 -5.32 -17.36
CA ALA A 205 -0.64 -5.01 -18.70
C ALA A 205 -1.02 -6.25 -19.52
N HIS A 206 -0.36 -7.39 -19.31
CA HIS A 206 -0.77 -8.66 -19.94
C HIS A 206 -2.07 -9.22 -19.37
N LEU A 207 -2.31 -9.02 -18.06
CA LEU A 207 -3.55 -9.45 -17.42
C LEU A 207 -4.71 -8.51 -17.75
N GLN A 208 -4.43 -7.21 -17.79
CA GLN A 208 -5.41 -6.16 -18.03
C GLN A 208 -4.86 -5.10 -18.99
N PRO A 209 -4.97 -5.34 -20.32
CA PRO A 209 -4.39 -4.44 -21.34
C PRO A 209 -4.91 -3.00 -21.29
N GLU A 210 -6.15 -2.78 -20.80
CA GLU A 210 -6.76 -1.47 -20.64
C GLU A 210 -5.91 -0.51 -19.79
N ILE A 211 -5.02 -1.02 -18.91
CA ILE A 211 -4.14 -0.18 -18.10
C ILE A 211 -3.18 0.65 -18.98
N ILE A 212 -2.79 0.11 -20.15
CA ILE A 212 -1.94 0.83 -21.13
C ILE A 212 -2.71 2.00 -21.73
N ASP A 213 -3.95 1.77 -22.14
CA ASP A 213 -4.80 2.78 -22.78
C ASP A 213 -5.10 3.91 -21.79
N ILE A 214 -5.46 3.58 -20.54
CA ILE A 214 -5.66 4.54 -19.45
C ILE A 214 -4.39 5.35 -19.21
N LYS A 215 -3.24 4.69 -19.06
CA LYS A 215 -1.94 5.35 -18.86
C LYS A 215 -1.64 6.34 -19.99
N ASN A 216 -1.74 5.91 -21.24
CA ASN A 216 -1.46 6.75 -22.41
C ASN A 216 -2.42 7.94 -22.50
N HIS A 217 -3.70 7.75 -22.18
CA HIS A 217 -4.70 8.81 -22.16
C HIS A 217 -4.35 9.86 -21.10
N LEU A 218 -4.06 9.42 -19.86
CA LEU A 218 -3.64 10.30 -18.77
C LEU A 218 -2.37 11.09 -19.13
N GLU A 219 -1.35 10.43 -19.71
CA GLU A 219 -0.10 11.07 -20.10
C GLU A 219 -0.30 12.11 -21.20
N THR A 220 -1.21 11.84 -22.13
CA THR A 220 -1.50 12.75 -23.25
C THR A 220 -2.26 13.99 -22.78
N GLU A 221 -3.35 13.80 -22.03
CA GLU A 221 -4.23 14.89 -21.60
C GLU A 221 -3.60 15.77 -20.52
N LEU A 222 -2.84 15.15 -19.59
CA LEU A 222 -2.27 15.86 -18.46
C LEU A 222 -0.81 16.29 -18.69
N ASN A 223 -0.18 15.87 -19.79
CA ASN A 223 1.23 16.12 -20.08
C ASN A 223 2.15 15.73 -18.89
N GLN A 224 1.83 14.62 -18.21
CA GLN A 224 2.57 14.07 -17.07
C GLN A 224 2.89 12.61 -17.31
N LYS A 225 4.03 12.12 -16.82
CA LYS A 225 4.33 10.68 -16.85
C LYS A 225 3.65 9.95 -15.70
N PHE A 226 3.05 8.82 -16.02
CA PHE A 226 2.39 7.96 -15.05
C PHE A 226 3.11 6.63 -14.85
N TYR A 227 3.14 6.15 -13.62
CA TYR A 227 3.78 4.90 -13.20
C TYR A 227 2.81 4.08 -12.35
N MET A 228 2.93 2.76 -12.39
CA MET A 228 2.08 1.88 -11.58
C MET A 228 2.63 1.72 -10.16
N SER A 229 1.77 1.79 -9.15
CA SER A 229 2.12 1.49 -7.75
C SER A 229 1.93 0.02 -7.43
N GLY A 230 2.97 -0.61 -6.89
CA GLY A 230 2.92 -2.01 -6.46
C GLY A 230 2.55 -2.96 -7.61
N SER A 231 1.64 -3.88 -7.35
CA SER A 231 1.09 -4.80 -8.37
C SER A 231 -0.05 -4.18 -9.20
N GLY A 232 -0.35 -2.91 -8.97
CA GLY A 232 -1.44 -2.18 -9.63
C GLY A 232 -2.78 -2.41 -8.89
N SER A 233 -3.86 -1.85 -9.41
CA SER A 233 -4.00 -1.20 -10.73
C SER A 233 -3.70 0.31 -10.73
N SER A 234 -3.52 0.96 -9.58
CA SER A 234 -3.33 2.41 -9.52
C SER A 234 -2.09 2.88 -10.26
N LEU A 235 -2.28 3.97 -10.98
CA LEU A 235 -1.23 4.75 -11.62
C LEU A 235 -0.99 6.04 -10.83
N PHE A 236 0.24 6.52 -10.78
CA PHE A 236 0.57 7.79 -10.15
C PHE A 236 1.50 8.64 -11.02
N ALA A 237 1.38 9.94 -10.88
CA ALA A 237 2.32 10.91 -11.41
C ALA A 237 2.82 11.80 -10.26
N ILE A 238 4.08 12.23 -10.33
CA ILE A 238 4.60 13.27 -9.44
C ILE A 238 4.30 14.61 -10.11
N ILE A 239 3.65 15.52 -9.39
CA ILE A 239 3.20 16.80 -9.95
C ILE A 239 3.96 17.94 -9.29
N ASP A 240 4.55 18.79 -10.14
CA ASP A 240 5.29 20.00 -9.71
C ASP A 240 4.47 21.29 -9.97
N ASP A 241 3.27 21.18 -10.56
CA ASP A 241 2.48 22.32 -11.01
C ASP A 241 1.10 22.37 -10.32
N GLU A 242 0.81 23.50 -9.66
CA GLU A 242 -0.49 23.78 -9.03
C GLU A 242 -1.64 23.90 -10.06
N ALA A 243 -1.34 24.06 -11.35
CA ALA A 243 -2.36 24.22 -12.41
C ALA A 243 -3.19 22.95 -12.65
N ILE A 244 -2.68 21.77 -12.29
CA ILE A 244 -3.38 20.47 -12.47
C ILE A 244 -4.63 20.37 -11.58
N HIS A 245 -4.73 21.14 -10.50
CA HIS A 245 -5.82 21.08 -9.54
C HIS A 245 -7.21 21.40 -10.09
N ASN A 246 -7.32 22.06 -11.25
CA ASN A 246 -8.59 22.65 -11.73
C ASN A 246 -9.34 21.84 -12.81
N GLU A 247 -8.78 20.75 -13.35
CA GLU A 247 -9.33 20.07 -14.52
C GLU A 247 -9.57 18.55 -14.34
N LEU A 248 -9.49 18.05 -13.09
CA LEU A 248 -9.52 16.60 -12.84
C LEU A 248 -10.96 16.08 -12.68
N ASP A 249 -11.49 15.51 -13.75
CA ASP A 249 -12.72 14.73 -13.73
C ASP A 249 -12.40 13.25 -14.03
N SER A 250 -12.62 12.39 -13.05
CA SER A 250 -12.36 10.94 -13.18
C SER A 250 -13.21 10.27 -14.27
N GLU A 251 -14.38 10.83 -14.60
CA GLU A 251 -15.27 10.29 -15.64
C GLU A 251 -14.64 10.41 -17.03
N ASN A 252 -13.87 11.47 -17.26
CA ASN A 252 -13.18 11.68 -18.54
C ASN A 252 -12.12 10.61 -18.86
N PHE A 253 -11.62 9.92 -17.83
CA PHE A 253 -10.53 8.94 -17.95
C PHE A 253 -10.97 7.49 -17.73
N ASP A 254 -12.26 7.23 -17.59
CA ASP A 254 -12.82 5.91 -17.25
C ASP A 254 -12.21 5.31 -15.95
N LEU A 255 -12.03 6.15 -14.95
CA LEU A 255 -11.47 5.79 -13.66
C LEU A 255 -12.54 5.56 -12.60
N GLN A 256 -12.23 4.74 -11.60
CA GLN A 256 -13.02 4.63 -10.38
C GLN A 256 -12.91 5.92 -9.55
N SER A 257 -11.69 6.44 -9.43
CA SER A 257 -11.39 7.65 -8.68
C SER A 257 -10.04 8.25 -9.09
N MET A 258 -9.88 9.53 -8.80
CA MET A 258 -8.63 10.26 -8.96
C MET A 258 -8.39 11.11 -7.71
N TYR A 259 -7.16 11.12 -7.21
CA TYR A 259 -6.77 11.82 -6.00
C TYR A 259 -5.58 12.74 -6.26
N ILE A 260 -5.67 13.98 -5.83
CA ILE A 260 -4.49 14.79 -5.55
C ILE A 260 -4.10 14.50 -4.11
N THR A 261 -2.90 14.09 -3.88
CA THR A 261 -2.39 13.62 -2.60
C THR A 261 -0.93 14.03 -2.42
N LYS A 262 -0.39 13.88 -1.23
CA LYS A 262 1.01 14.21 -0.94
C LYS A 262 1.67 13.15 -0.08
N LYS A 263 3.00 13.09 -0.19
CA LYS A 263 3.82 12.33 0.76
C LYS A 263 3.63 12.89 2.16
N ILE A 264 3.42 11.99 3.11
CA ILE A 264 3.36 12.30 4.54
C ILE A 264 4.54 11.68 5.29
N ASP A 265 4.80 12.17 6.51
CA ASP A 265 5.95 11.70 7.30
C ASP A 265 5.64 10.48 8.16
N CYS A 266 4.36 10.24 8.45
CA CYS A 266 3.92 9.09 9.26
C CYS A 266 2.69 8.41 8.63
N SER A 267 2.73 7.08 8.53
CA SER A 267 1.67 6.28 7.89
C SER A 267 0.40 6.12 8.76
N PHE A 268 0.46 6.44 10.03
CA PHE A 268 -0.71 6.46 10.90
C PHE A 268 -0.65 7.62 11.88
N SER A 269 -1.81 8.12 12.28
CA SER A 269 -1.95 9.13 13.31
C SER A 269 -3.16 8.84 14.19
N GLN A 270 -3.15 9.37 15.41
CA GLN A 270 -4.33 9.43 16.25
C GLN A 270 -5.17 10.63 15.79
N ASN A 271 -6.46 10.42 15.66
CA ASN A 271 -7.41 11.49 15.38
C ASN A 271 -7.87 12.05 16.74
N ASP A 272 -7.35 13.20 17.10
CA ASP A 272 -7.70 13.92 18.36
C ASP A 272 -8.94 14.79 18.08
N ASP A 273 -10.12 14.17 17.79
CA ASP A 273 -11.42 14.85 17.74
C ASP A 273 -12.13 14.88 19.11
#